data_2e8d8ca79492b330d09736f4eb02e1a3
#
_entry.id   2e8d8ca79492b330d09736f4eb02e1a3
#
_cell.length_a   1.000
_cell.length_b   1.000
_cell.length_c   1.000
_cell.angle_alpha   90.00
_cell.angle_beta   90.00
_cell.angle_gamma   90.00
#
_symmetry.space_group_name_H-M   'P 1'
#
loop_
_entity.id
_entity.type
_entity.pdbx_description
1 polymer ?
#
loop_
_entity_poly.entity_id
_entity_poly.type
_entity_poly.pdbx_seq_one_letter_code
_entity_poly.pdbx_strand_id
1 'polypeptide(L)'
;MMGAFSQLQTRYKPEFLRRDIPLYKEQLAFDEGQMAVIEALVNDYDFVFTPAAEASQDKIREAGMRMFQSFVGGDMRETMRTMRDTIRQDIEQMEVENGGPLTDDARRKFMSERMTKIGDDAMAARKASGADLETKKVMQEIFDEVTRWDTERATYRKAVVEGLEGALNPEQKAKWPAFQRFLRREKSMDSAILSGEGTNLFTVIDESELSQSSIDAAVKTLDAYELSLDSALVARDDYISQSEPKVMKSIIGGDTAGAKGIVDRQITLRKAVRDVNDQYRVAIMGVLPAEDSAKFNKAALASAFRRIFRETRTSEAFTKALEMADLSPEARTAISALQGSYGAELANFNERLVNLTRKEEPQQRLEESQRLLSVLDGSSSPMSMFGRGMMGGGGGSGAEDPIGVVMDERGEMGTKYLEQLRGQLTPEQQEELPQGRDGGRNFGNFGTGKISELPQQFQEAAKVADKNKDGTIDESERGALFEAAGGQRGGGFGGRGGDGQGGGAAGGGSQRGGQNSTPPQRTP
;
A
#
# COMPACT_ATOMS: atom_id res chain seq x y z
N MET A 1 1.68 -5.20 10.65
CA MET A 1 0.45 -4.84 11.37
C MET A 1 -0.53 -4.07 10.48
N MET A 2 -0.14 -2.97 9.82
CA MET A 2 -1.05 -2.21 8.93
C MET A 2 -1.68 -3.06 7.81
N GLY A 3 -0.95 -3.97 7.16
CA GLY A 3 -1.49 -4.82 6.10
C GLY A 3 -2.54 -5.84 6.56
N ALA A 4 -2.37 -6.43 7.73
CA ALA A 4 -3.36 -7.35 8.31
C ALA A 4 -4.63 -6.59 8.76
N PHE A 5 -4.48 -5.39 9.33
CA PHE A 5 -5.62 -4.54 9.67
C PHE A 5 -6.37 -4.00 8.44
N SER A 6 -5.67 -3.72 7.33
CA SER A 6 -6.34 -3.29 6.10
C SER A 6 -7.19 -4.42 5.48
N GLN A 7 -6.75 -5.67 5.58
CA GLN A 7 -7.55 -6.83 5.16
C GLN A 7 -8.78 -7.05 6.05
N LEU A 8 -8.64 -6.82 7.36
CA LEU A 8 -9.80 -6.82 8.25
C LEU A 8 -10.82 -5.75 7.87
N GLN A 9 -10.37 -4.55 7.49
CA GLN A 9 -11.28 -3.47 7.07
C GLN A 9 -12.11 -3.81 5.83
N THR A 10 -11.59 -4.59 4.88
CA THR A 10 -12.36 -5.00 3.70
C THR A 10 -13.54 -5.89 4.03
N ARG A 11 -13.49 -6.66 5.13
CA ARG A 11 -14.58 -7.53 5.60
C ARG A 11 -15.80 -6.76 6.08
N TYR A 12 -15.60 -5.51 6.50
CA TYR A 12 -16.65 -4.63 7.02
C TYR A 12 -17.22 -3.69 5.96
N LYS A 13 -16.73 -3.78 4.71
CA LYS A 13 -17.32 -3.05 3.60
C LYS A 13 -18.57 -3.77 3.11
N PRO A 14 -19.69 -3.05 2.91
CA PRO A 14 -20.90 -3.65 2.37
C PRO A 14 -20.66 -4.13 0.93
N GLU A 15 -21.22 -5.29 0.60
CA GLU A 15 -21.13 -5.87 -0.74
C GLU A 15 -22.15 -5.25 -1.70
N PHE A 16 -23.30 -4.81 -1.19
CA PHE A 16 -24.39 -4.25 -1.97
C PHE A 16 -24.57 -2.78 -1.61
N LEU A 17 -24.34 -1.89 -2.56
CA LEU A 17 -24.37 -0.45 -2.35
C LEU A 17 -25.44 0.19 -3.24
N ARG A 18 -26.11 1.22 -2.74
CA ARG A 18 -27.09 1.99 -3.52
C ARG A 18 -26.52 2.53 -4.82
N ARG A 19 -25.26 2.94 -4.82
CA ARG A 19 -24.56 3.43 -6.02
C ARG A 19 -24.38 2.36 -7.11
N ASP A 20 -24.47 1.07 -6.75
CA ASP A 20 -24.32 -0.04 -7.68
C ASP A 20 -25.66 -0.40 -8.36
N ILE A 21 -26.78 0.13 -7.89
CA ILE A 21 -28.12 -0.16 -8.42
C ILE A 21 -28.24 0.14 -9.92
N PRO A 22 -27.69 1.25 -10.47
CA PRO A 22 -27.69 1.47 -11.93
C PRO A 22 -26.99 0.35 -12.71
N LEU A 23 -25.93 -0.26 -12.17
CA LEU A 23 -25.23 -1.38 -12.80
C LEU A 23 -26.11 -2.63 -12.92
N TYR A 24 -26.95 -2.89 -11.91
CA TYR A 24 -27.93 -3.99 -11.97
C TYR A 24 -28.94 -3.77 -13.09
N LYS A 25 -29.42 -2.53 -13.24
CA LYS A 25 -30.33 -2.14 -14.32
C LYS A 25 -29.69 -2.35 -15.70
N GLU A 26 -28.48 -1.88 -15.86
CA GLU A 26 -27.75 -1.93 -17.14
C GLU A 26 -27.40 -3.37 -17.55
N GLN A 27 -26.81 -4.16 -16.62
CA GLN A 27 -26.31 -5.50 -16.90
C GLN A 27 -27.43 -6.55 -17.07
N LEU A 28 -28.51 -6.41 -16.32
CA LEU A 28 -29.61 -7.38 -16.29
C LEU A 28 -30.89 -6.87 -16.94
N ALA A 29 -30.91 -5.64 -17.44
CA ALA A 29 -32.07 -5.00 -18.08
C ALA A 29 -33.34 -5.05 -17.18
N PHE A 30 -33.22 -4.68 -15.91
CA PHE A 30 -34.35 -4.66 -14.98
C PHE A 30 -35.39 -3.61 -15.37
N ASP A 31 -36.67 -3.97 -15.24
CA ASP A 31 -37.79 -3.05 -15.37
C ASP A 31 -37.97 -2.20 -14.09
N GLU A 32 -38.89 -1.23 -14.14
CA GLU A 32 -39.14 -0.31 -13.02
C GLU A 32 -39.68 -1.03 -11.78
N GLY A 33 -40.49 -2.08 -11.95
CA GLY A 33 -41.01 -2.89 -10.85
C GLY A 33 -39.91 -3.67 -10.15
N GLN A 34 -39.05 -4.29 -10.94
CA GLN A 34 -37.87 -5.01 -10.43
C GLN A 34 -36.89 -4.05 -9.73
N MET A 35 -36.69 -2.85 -10.27
CA MET A 35 -35.84 -1.82 -9.66
C MET A 35 -36.32 -1.45 -8.27
N ALA A 36 -37.65 -1.27 -8.06
CA ALA A 36 -38.20 -0.98 -6.75
C ALA A 36 -37.90 -2.12 -5.73
N VAL A 37 -37.97 -3.38 -6.17
CA VAL A 37 -37.62 -4.53 -5.33
C VAL A 37 -36.14 -4.52 -4.96
N ILE A 38 -35.26 -4.24 -5.92
CA ILE A 38 -33.80 -4.21 -5.69
C ILE A 38 -33.43 -3.06 -4.74
N GLU A 39 -34.01 -1.88 -4.93
CA GLU A 39 -33.81 -0.76 -4.02
C GLU A 39 -34.23 -1.11 -2.59
N ALA A 40 -35.36 -1.78 -2.41
CA ALA A 40 -35.80 -2.26 -1.12
C ALA A 40 -34.81 -3.27 -0.51
N LEU A 41 -34.37 -4.28 -1.29
CA LEU A 41 -33.40 -5.29 -0.84
C LEU A 41 -32.06 -4.67 -0.42
N VAL A 42 -31.54 -3.70 -1.20
CA VAL A 42 -30.28 -3.03 -0.89
C VAL A 42 -30.42 -2.12 0.33
N ASN A 43 -31.59 -1.46 0.50
CA ASN A 43 -31.87 -0.64 1.67
C ASN A 43 -32.01 -1.48 2.95
N ASP A 44 -32.73 -2.61 2.87
CA ASP A 44 -32.87 -3.52 4.00
C ASP A 44 -31.53 -4.13 4.39
N TYR A 45 -30.70 -4.47 3.40
CA TYR A 45 -29.33 -4.92 3.64
C TYR A 45 -28.49 -3.87 4.36
N ASP A 46 -28.46 -2.63 3.86
CA ASP A 46 -27.69 -1.54 4.46
C ASP A 46 -28.15 -1.24 5.90
N PHE A 47 -29.46 -1.27 6.13
CA PHE A 47 -30.05 -1.05 7.45
C PHE A 47 -29.60 -2.08 8.50
N VAL A 48 -29.41 -3.34 8.12
CA VAL A 48 -28.97 -4.39 9.07
C VAL A 48 -27.44 -4.54 9.07
N PHE A 49 -26.80 -4.39 7.91
CA PHE A 49 -25.35 -4.59 7.75
C PHE A 49 -24.53 -3.50 8.44
N THR A 50 -24.84 -2.24 8.19
CA THR A 50 -24.00 -1.12 8.63
C THR A 50 -23.89 -1.06 10.16
N PRO A 51 -24.97 -1.11 10.96
CA PRO A 51 -24.83 -1.08 12.41
C PRO A 51 -24.14 -2.33 12.97
N ALA A 52 -24.37 -3.51 12.36
CA ALA A 52 -23.73 -4.74 12.80
C ALA A 52 -22.22 -4.75 12.51
N ALA A 53 -21.81 -4.20 11.35
CA ALA A 53 -20.42 -4.00 10.97
C ALA A 53 -19.70 -3.04 11.92
N GLU A 54 -20.30 -1.90 12.22
CA GLU A 54 -19.76 -0.89 13.16
C GLU A 54 -19.58 -1.49 14.55
N ALA A 55 -20.60 -2.16 15.08
CA ALA A 55 -20.55 -2.80 16.40
C ALA A 55 -19.44 -3.86 16.49
N SER A 56 -19.23 -4.64 15.43
CA SER A 56 -18.16 -5.63 15.37
C SER A 56 -16.78 -4.98 15.25
N GLN A 57 -16.64 -3.93 14.43
CA GLN A 57 -15.40 -3.14 14.32
C GLN A 57 -15.00 -2.51 15.66
N ASP A 58 -15.96 -1.98 16.40
CA ASP A 58 -15.71 -1.36 17.70
C ASP A 58 -15.16 -2.37 18.71
N LYS A 59 -15.75 -3.56 18.79
CA LYS A 59 -15.26 -4.65 19.66
C LYS A 59 -13.83 -5.06 19.29
N ILE A 60 -13.53 -5.19 18.00
CA ILE A 60 -12.18 -5.55 17.53
C ILE A 60 -11.19 -4.43 17.82
N ARG A 61 -11.61 -3.17 17.65
CA ARG A 61 -10.78 -2.01 17.97
C ARG A 61 -10.45 -1.94 19.46
N GLU A 62 -11.43 -2.17 20.33
CA GLU A 62 -11.22 -2.21 21.79
C GLU A 62 -10.29 -3.37 22.19
N ALA A 63 -10.52 -4.57 21.66
CA ALA A 63 -9.66 -5.71 21.88
C ALA A 63 -8.25 -5.46 21.34
N GLY A 64 -8.11 -4.88 20.15
CA GLY A 64 -6.83 -4.48 19.56
C GLY A 64 -6.07 -3.46 20.41
N MET A 65 -6.76 -2.48 20.99
CA MET A 65 -6.16 -1.52 21.91
C MET A 65 -5.67 -2.18 23.21
N ARG A 66 -6.45 -3.10 23.80
CA ARG A 66 -6.01 -3.89 24.96
C ARG A 66 -4.80 -4.75 24.62
N MET A 67 -4.80 -5.40 23.47
CA MET A 67 -3.66 -6.16 22.99
C MET A 67 -2.43 -5.26 22.82
N PHE A 68 -2.58 -4.10 22.21
CA PHE A 68 -1.49 -3.14 22.02
C PHE A 68 -0.93 -2.64 23.37
N GLN A 69 -1.79 -2.30 24.31
CA GLN A 69 -1.37 -1.91 25.67
C GLN A 69 -0.61 -3.03 26.37
N SER A 70 -1.04 -4.28 26.22
CA SER A 70 -0.33 -5.43 26.79
C SER A 70 1.03 -5.69 26.12
N PHE A 71 1.20 -5.30 24.86
CA PHE A 71 2.48 -5.40 24.15
C PHE A 71 3.47 -4.30 24.55
N VAL A 72 2.97 -3.13 24.83
CA VAL A 72 3.82 -1.94 25.05
C VAL A 72 4.14 -1.73 26.52
N GLY A 73 3.37 -2.34 27.43
CA GLY A 73 3.67 -2.41 28.87
C GLY A 73 3.90 -1.05 29.53
N GLY A 74 2.98 -0.08 29.38
CA GLY A 74 3.12 1.26 29.95
C GLY A 74 3.13 2.38 28.89
N ASP A 75 3.65 3.55 29.23
CA ASP A 75 3.79 4.65 28.28
C ASP A 75 4.84 4.30 27.19
N MET A 76 4.37 4.02 25.98
CA MET A 76 5.22 3.70 24.81
C MET A 76 6.29 4.77 24.58
N ARG A 77 5.96 6.05 24.86
CA ARG A 77 6.90 7.15 24.70
C ARG A 77 8.05 7.04 25.70
N GLU A 78 7.75 6.69 26.94
CA GLU A 78 8.74 6.50 28.00
C GLU A 78 9.62 5.27 27.71
N THR A 79 9.03 4.16 27.29
CA THR A 79 9.76 2.95 26.89
C THR A 79 10.70 3.23 25.71
N MET A 80 10.21 3.90 24.67
CA MET A 80 11.02 4.26 23.50
C MET A 80 12.10 5.29 23.84
N ARG A 81 11.82 6.23 24.75
CA ARG A 81 12.80 7.22 25.22
C ARG A 81 13.91 6.53 25.99
N THR A 82 13.56 5.71 26.98
CA THR A 82 14.51 4.96 27.80
C THR A 82 15.39 4.07 26.94
N MET A 83 14.78 3.34 25.98
CA MET A 83 15.52 2.50 25.06
C MET A 83 16.52 3.30 24.20
N ARG A 84 16.09 4.43 23.65
CA ARG A 84 16.97 5.30 22.85
C ARG A 84 18.11 5.86 23.69
N ASP A 85 17.82 6.30 24.90
CA ASP A 85 18.82 6.85 25.82
C ASP A 85 19.83 5.77 26.26
N THR A 86 19.37 4.54 26.49
CA THR A 86 20.24 3.39 26.79
C THR A 86 21.15 3.07 25.62
N ILE A 87 20.60 2.96 24.40
CA ILE A 87 21.40 2.67 23.19
C ILE A 87 22.45 3.76 22.96
N ARG A 88 22.10 5.03 23.18
CA ARG A 88 23.03 6.15 23.03
C ARG A 88 24.17 6.05 24.03
N GLN A 89 23.89 5.79 25.32
CA GLN A 89 24.89 5.59 26.34
C GLN A 89 25.83 4.41 26.02
N ASP A 90 25.27 3.30 25.57
CA ASP A 90 26.05 2.13 25.21
C ASP A 90 26.98 2.40 23.99
N ILE A 91 26.53 3.19 23.01
CA ILE A 91 27.36 3.62 21.87
C ILE A 91 28.50 4.55 22.35
N GLU A 92 28.19 5.56 23.17
CA GLU A 92 29.19 6.48 23.75
C GLU A 92 30.25 5.71 24.55
N GLN A 93 29.83 4.71 25.32
CA GLN A 93 30.76 3.87 26.08
C GLN A 93 31.68 3.04 25.15
N MET A 94 31.14 2.44 24.09
CA MET A 94 31.93 1.69 23.08
C MET A 94 32.90 2.61 22.33
N GLU A 95 32.50 3.82 21.99
CA GLU A 95 33.38 4.80 21.33
C GLU A 95 34.56 5.20 22.23
N VAL A 96 34.31 5.32 23.54
CA VAL A 96 35.38 5.55 24.53
C VAL A 96 36.30 4.32 24.63
N GLU A 97 35.76 3.12 24.72
CA GLU A 97 36.52 1.87 24.80
C GLU A 97 37.38 1.61 23.55
N ASN A 98 36.88 1.99 22.38
CA ASN A 98 37.60 1.87 21.10
C ASN A 98 38.57 3.03 20.80
N GLY A 99 38.59 4.06 21.64
CA GLY A 99 39.49 5.21 21.49
C GLY A 99 39.11 6.15 20.30
N GLY A 100 37.84 6.09 19.85
CA GLY A 100 37.33 6.95 18.78
C GLY A 100 35.94 6.55 18.29
N PRO A 101 35.34 7.34 17.37
CA PRO A 101 34.01 7.08 16.85
C PRO A 101 33.94 5.75 16.10
N LEU A 102 32.82 5.03 16.29
CA LEU A 102 32.52 3.79 15.56
C LEU A 102 32.30 4.09 14.08
N THR A 103 32.76 3.19 13.22
CA THR A 103 32.37 3.20 11.80
C THR A 103 30.85 2.99 11.68
N ASP A 104 30.25 3.47 10.58
CA ASP A 104 28.80 3.33 10.36
C ASP A 104 28.34 1.88 10.37
N ASP A 105 29.17 0.96 9.86
CA ASP A 105 28.87 -0.47 9.86
C ASP A 105 28.95 -1.08 11.27
N ALA A 106 29.97 -0.72 12.04
CA ALA A 106 30.10 -1.15 13.43
C ALA A 106 28.94 -0.62 14.29
N ARG A 107 28.57 0.66 14.09
CA ARG A 107 27.43 1.30 14.76
C ARG A 107 26.12 0.59 14.40
N ARG A 108 25.86 0.32 13.11
CA ARG A 108 24.66 -0.41 12.66
C ARG A 108 24.57 -1.80 13.25
N LYS A 109 25.68 -2.56 13.23
CA LYS A 109 25.74 -3.89 13.79
C LYS A 109 25.46 -3.87 15.29
N PHE A 110 26.11 -3.00 16.04
CA PHE A 110 25.90 -2.84 17.47
C PHE A 110 24.44 -2.47 17.81
N MET A 111 23.88 -1.51 17.10
CA MET A 111 22.47 -1.12 17.29
C MET A 111 21.52 -2.29 17.03
N SER A 112 21.78 -3.10 15.98
CA SER A 112 20.97 -4.28 15.68
C SER A 112 21.05 -5.33 16.80
N GLU A 113 22.25 -5.64 17.27
CA GLU A 113 22.47 -6.61 18.36
C GLU A 113 21.84 -6.13 19.66
N ARG A 114 21.98 -4.83 19.99
CA ARG A 114 21.42 -4.25 21.20
C ARG A 114 19.89 -4.21 21.18
N MET A 115 19.29 -3.86 20.01
CA MET A 115 17.84 -3.90 19.82
C MET A 115 17.29 -5.32 19.96
N THR A 116 18.00 -6.31 19.44
CA THR A 116 17.63 -7.72 19.62
C THR A 116 17.63 -8.11 21.08
N LYS A 117 18.69 -7.77 21.82
CA LYS A 117 18.81 -8.08 23.25
C LYS A 117 17.70 -7.39 24.09
N ILE A 118 17.43 -6.10 23.83
CA ILE A 118 16.34 -5.37 24.51
C ILE A 118 15.00 -6.04 24.22
N GLY A 119 14.80 -6.49 22.98
CA GLY A 119 13.61 -7.24 22.58
C GLY A 119 13.47 -8.57 23.33
N ASP A 120 14.55 -9.32 23.47
CA ASP A 120 14.57 -10.62 24.17
C ASP A 120 14.34 -10.44 25.68
N ASP A 121 14.96 -9.43 26.31
CA ASP A 121 14.76 -9.09 27.71
C ASP A 121 13.31 -8.68 28.00
N ALA A 122 12.71 -7.86 27.10
CA ALA A 122 11.31 -7.48 27.21
C ALA A 122 10.36 -8.68 27.06
N MET A 123 10.68 -9.63 26.16
CA MET A 123 9.92 -10.87 26.03
C MET A 123 10.02 -11.77 27.25
N ALA A 124 11.21 -11.90 27.84
CA ALA A 124 11.40 -12.66 29.06
C ALA A 124 10.60 -12.06 30.23
N ALA A 125 10.64 -10.74 30.39
CA ALA A 125 9.87 -10.01 31.40
C ALA A 125 8.36 -10.20 31.20
N ARG A 126 7.89 -10.15 29.95
CA ARG A 126 6.49 -10.35 29.57
C ARG A 126 6.00 -11.77 29.89
N LYS A 127 6.83 -12.77 29.57
CA LYS A 127 6.52 -14.16 29.92
C LYS A 127 6.44 -14.36 31.42
N ALA A 128 7.35 -13.75 32.18
CA ALA A 128 7.36 -13.79 33.63
C ALA A 128 6.14 -13.10 34.28
N SER A 129 5.63 -12.03 33.65
CA SER A 129 4.43 -11.30 34.13
C SER A 129 3.10 -11.97 33.78
N GLY A 130 3.10 -13.01 32.96
CA GLY A 130 1.88 -13.65 32.48
C GLY A 130 1.12 -12.85 31.39
N ALA A 131 1.70 -11.77 30.87
CA ALA A 131 1.08 -10.95 29.83
C ALA A 131 0.82 -11.72 28.52
N ASP A 132 1.52 -12.83 28.29
CA ASP A 132 1.28 -13.72 27.16
C ASP A 132 -0.08 -14.42 27.24
N LEU A 133 -0.53 -14.78 28.46
CA LEU A 133 -1.84 -15.38 28.68
C LEU A 133 -2.95 -14.37 28.40
N GLU A 134 -2.78 -13.12 28.82
CA GLU A 134 -3.74 -12.07 28.55
C GLU A 134 -3.82 -11.77 27.04
N THR A 135 -2.68 -11.71 26.36
CA THR A 135 -2.64 -11.55 24.89
C THR A 135 -3.40 -12.67 24.19
N LYS A 136 -3.21 -13.94 24.59
CA LYS A 136 -3.93 -15.09 24.02
C LYS A 136 -5.43 -14.98 24.25
N LYS A 137 -5.89 -14.51 25.41
CA LYS A 137 -7.31 -14.25 25.65
C LYS A 137 -7.88 -13.19 24.70
N VAL A 138 -7.19 -12.06 24.58
CA VAL A 138 -7.62 -10.98 23.70
C VAL A 138 -7.61 -11.44 22.23
N MET A 139 -6.63 -12.24 21.82
CA MET A 139 -6.61 -12.85 20.49
C MET A 139 -7.81 -13.78 20.28
N GLN A 140 -8.20 -14.58 21.29
CA GLN A 140 -9.38 -15.43 21.22
C GLN A 140 -10.66 -14.59 21.08
N GLU A 141 -10.80 -13.51 21.84
CA GLU A 141 -11.95 -12.59 21.73
C GLU A 141 -12.06 -11.98 20.32
N ILE A 142 -10.93 -11.53 19.74
CA ILE A 142 -10.89 -11.03 18.35
C ILE A 142 -11.32 -12.13 17.38
N PHE A 143 -10.81 -13.33 17.54
CA PHE A 143 -11.15 -14.48 16.70
C PHE A 143 -12.64 -14.84 16.77
N ASP A 144 -13.19 -14.89 17.96
CA ASP A 144 -14.60 -15.22 18.17
C ASP A 144 -15.50 -14.16 17.54
N GLU A 145 -15.15 -12.88 17.68
CA GLU A 145 -15.89 -11.78 17.07
C GLU A 145 -15.79 -11.79 15.54
N VAL A 146 -14.60 -12.03 14.97
CA VAL A 146 -14.44 -12.16 13.50
C VAL A 146 -15.26 -13.33 12.96
N THR A 147 -15.24 -14.46 13.65
CA THR A 147 -16.01 -15.66 13.24
C THR A 147 -17.52 -15.41 13.31
N ARG A 148 -17.99 -14.75 14.36
CA ARG A 148 -19.39 -14.32 14.50
C ARG A 148 -19.78 -13.40 13.35
N TRP A 149 -18.97 -12.38 13.10
CA TRP A 149 -19.19 -11.41 12.02
C TRP A 149 -19.24 -12.06 10.64
N ASP A 150 -18.30 -12.95 10.31
CA ASP A 150 -18.29 -13.65 9.03
C ASP A 150 -19.57 -14.49 8.83
N THR A 151 -20.10 -15.08 9.89
CA THR A 151 -21.37 -15.84 9.85
C THR A 151 -22.57 -14.92 9.60
N GLU A 152 -22.64 -13.79 10.31
CA GLU A 152 -23.70 -12.80 10.12
C GLU A 152 -23.66 -12.19 8.73
N ARG A 153 -22.47 -11.77 8.28
CA ARG A 153 -22.28 -11.21 6.94
C ARG A 153 -22.70 -12.19 5.84
N ALA A 154 -22.35 -13.46 5.97
CA ALA A 154 -22.78 -14.50 5.04
C ALA A 154 -24.30 -14.65 4.99
N THR A 155 -24.98 -14.51 6.13
CA THR A 155 -26.44 -14.56 6.22
C THR A 155 -27.08 -13.36 5.52
N TYR A 156 -26.57 -12.15 5.76
CA TYR A 156 -27.04 -10.92 5.09
C TYR A 156 -26.85 -10.99 3.57
N ARG A 157 -25.65 -11.44 3.13
CA ARG A 157 -25.36 -11.64 1.72
C ARG A 157 -26.32 -12.64 1.07
N LYS A 158 -26.56 -13.77 1.72
CA LYS A 158 -27.46 -14.81 1.22
C LYS A 158 -28.88 -14.27 1.00
N ALA A 159 -29.41 -13.52 1.96
CA ALA A 159 -30.75 -12.93 1.86
C ALA A 159 -30.89 -12.00 0.64
N VAL A 160 -29.89 -11.15 0.37
CA VAL A 160 -29.90 -10.26 -0.80
C VAL A 160 -29.81 -11.08 -2.10
N VAL A 161 -28.88 -12.04 -2.18
CA VAL A 161 -28.70 -12.85 -3.40
C VAL A 161 -29.96 -13.63 -3.73
N GLU A 162 -30.59 -14.28 -2.75
CA GLU A 162 -31.86 -15.01 -2.91
C GLU A 162 -33.01 -14.08 -3.32
N GLY A 163 -33.07 -12.87 -2.73
CA GLY A 163 -34.05 -11.88 -3.12
C GLY A 163 -33.87 -11.39 -4.55
N LEU A 164 -32.63 -11.11 -4.96
CA LEU A 164 -32.27 -10.75 -6.33
C LEU A 164 -32.64 -11.87 -7.33
N GLU A 165 -32.24 -13.11 -7.04
CA GLU A 165 -32.57 -14.27 -7.90
C GLU A 165 -34.08 -14.49 -8.02
N GLY A 166 -34.84 -14.26 -6.93
CA GLY A 166 -36.29 -14.34 -6.93
C GLY A 166 -36.99 -13.28 -7.80
N ALA A 167 -36.36 -12.14 -7.99
CA ALA A 167 -36.88 -11.05 -8.82
C ALA A 167 -36.57 -11.23 -10.33
N LEU A 168 -35.68 -12.17 -10.71
CA LEU A 168 -35.25 -12.37 -12.10
C LEU A 168 -36.30 -13.12 -12.94
N ASN A 169 -36.55 -12.63 -14.16
CA ASN A 169 -37.24 -13.37 -15.19
C ASN A 169 -36.31 -14.45 -15.85
N PRO A 170 -36.84 -15.36 -16.68
CA PRO A 170 -36.03 -16.42 -17.30
C PRO A 170 -34.85 -15.92 -18.14
N GLU A 171 -34.97 -14.82 -18.87
CA GLU A 171 -33.91 -14.25 -19.69
C GLU A 171 -32.80 -13.65 -18.81
N GLN A 172 -33.18 -12.98 -17.75
CA GLN A 172 -32.25 -12.43 -16.76
C GLN A 172 -31.53 -13.53 -15.98
N LYS A 173 -32.23 -14.64 -15.66
CA LYS A 173 -31.61 -15.82 -15.03
C LYS A 173 -30.50 -16.42 -15.90
N ALA A 174 -30.62 -16.38 -17.20
CA ALA A 174 -29.55 -16.83 -18.11
C ALA A 174 -28.30 -15.94 -18.03
N LYS A 175 -28.46 -14.64 -17.75
CA LYS A 175 -27.37 -13.67 -17.58
C LYS A 175 -26.77 -13.64 -16.18
N TRP A 176 -27.49 -14.19 -15.20
CA TRP A 176 -27.12 -14.12 -13.77
C TRP A 176 -25.72 -14.67 -13.45
N PRO A 177 -25.27 -15.81 -14.00
CA PRO A 177 -23.90 -16.29 -13.74
C PRO A 177 -22.81 -15.33 -14.24
N ALA A 178 -23.00 -14.67 -15.38
CA ALA A 178 -22.06 -13.67 -15.89
C ALA A 178 -22.04 -12.43 -14.98
N PHE A 179 -23.20 -11.98 -14.52
CA PHE A 179 -23.30 -10.87 -13.57
C PHE A 179 -22.66 -11.20 -12.22
N GLN A 180 -22.79 -12.41 -11.71
CA GLN A 180 -22.09 -12.83 -10.49
C GLN A 180 -20.57 -12.80 -10.67
N ARG A 181 -20.03 -13.20 -11.83
CA ARG A 181 -18.60 -13.09 -12.14
C ARG A 181 -18.15 -11.63 -12.17
N PHE A 182 -18.94 -10.77 -12.81
CA PHE A 182 -18.71 -9.32 -12.83
C PHE A 182 -18.63 -8.76 -11.39
N LEU A 183 -19.62 -9.01 -10.54
CA LEU A 183 -19.64 -8.54 -9.15
C LEU A 183 -18.44 -9.07 -8.35
N ARG A 184 -18.06 -10.33 -8.53
CA ARG A 184 -16.90 -10.90 -7.86
C ARG A 184 -15.62 -10.20 -8.30
N ARG A 185 -15.42 -10.01 -9.59
CA ARG A 185 -14.27 -9.28 -10.14
C ARG A 185 -14.14 -7.90 -9.51
N GLU A 186 -15.21 -7.09 -9.57
CA GLU A 186 -15.21 -5.72 -9.04
C GLU A 186 -14.89 -5.64 -7.53
N LYS A 187 -15.27 -6.65 -6.75
CA LYS A 187 -15.13 -6.63 -5.29
C LYS A 187 -13.90 -7.37 -4.77
N SER A 188 -13.52 -8.45 -5.43
CA SER A 188 -12.42 -9.30 -4.95
C SER A 188 -11.05 -8.78 -5.36
N MET A 189 -10.93 -8.02 -6.45
CA MET A 189 -9.65 -7.51 -6.91
C MET A 189 -9.07 -6.41 -6.02
N ASP A 190 -9.91 -5.66 -5.30
CA ASP A 190 -9.49 -4.66 -4.30
C ASP A 190 -8.71 -5.28 -3.11
N SER A 191 -8.84 -6.58 -2.88
CA SER A 191 -8.15 -7.31 -1.81
C SER A 191 -6.73 -7.77 -2.18
N ALA A 192 -6.22 -7.37 -3.34
CA ALA A 192 -4.90 -7.73 -3.85
C ALA A 192 -3.76 -7.25 -2.93
N ILE A 193 -2.79 -8.12 -2.70
CA ILE A 193 -1.57 -7.81 -1.96
C ILE A 193 -0.31 -7.98 -2.80
N LEU A 194 -0.41 -8.70 -3.93
CA LEU A 194 0.67 -8.84 -4.90
C LEU A 194 0.47 -7.87 -6.06
N SER A 195 1.57 -7.34 -6.56
CA SER A 195 1.58 -6.53 -7.77
C SER A 195 1.03 -7.33 -8.95
N GLY A 196 0.06 -6.78 -9.68
CA GLY A 196 -0.62 -7.44 -10.78
C GLY A 196 -1.81 -8.34 -10.38
N GLU A 197 -1.96 -8.72 -9.11
CA GLU A 197 -3.11 -9.51 -8.64
C GLU A 197 -4.44 -8.74 -8.84
N GLY A 198 -4.46 -7.44 -8.56
CA GLY A 198 -5.64 -6.58 -8.66
C GLY A 198 -5.81 -5.90 -10.02
N THR A 199 -5.15 -6.37 -11.07
CA THR A 199 -5.25 -5.78 -12.41
C THR A 199 -6.50 -6.29 -13.13
N ASN A 200 -7.48 -5.40 -13.35
CA ASN A 200 -8.69 -5.69 -14.13
C ASN A 200 -8.46 -5.33 -15.59
N LEU A 201 -8.28 -6.34 -16.47
CA LEU A 201 -7.98 -6.10 -17.88
C LEU A 201 -9.17 -5.51 -18.67
N PHE A 202 -10.40 -5.63 -18.17
CA PHE A 202 -11.57 -4.93 -18.76
C PHE A 202 -11.41 -3.42 -18.55
N THR A 203 -11.13 -3.00 -17.31
CA THR A 203 -10.87 -1.59 -16.99
C THR A 203 -9.66 -1.06 -17.78
N VAL A 204 -8.61 -1.86 -17.91
CA VAL A 204 -7.42 -1.47 -18.69
C VAL A 204 -7.78 -1.21 -20.15
N ILE A 205 -8.64 -2.05 -20.78
CA ILE A 205 -9.09 -1.84 -22.17
C ILE A 205 -9.90 -0.54 -22.29
N ASP A 206 -10.82 -0.31 -21.36
CA ASP A 206 -11.67 0.88 -21.36
C ASP A 206 -10.83 2.17 -21.21
N GLU A 207 -9.78 2.14 -20.39
CA GLU A 207 -8.87 3.27 -20.15
C GLU A 207 -7.79 3.46 -21.22
N SER A 208 -7.59 2.47 -22.12
CA SER A 208 -6.48 2.49 -23.10
C SER A 208 -6.79 3.24 -24.38
N GLU A 209 -7.99 3.81 -24.52
CA GLU A 209 -8.43 4.55 -25.73
C GLU A 209 -8.15 3.78 -27.04
N LEU A 210 -8.50 2.49 -27.07
CA LEU A 210 -8.31 1.62 -28.22
C LEU A 210 -9.35 1.89 -29.30
N SER A 211 -9.01 1.56 -30.55
CA SER A 211 -9.97 1.59 -31.65
C SER A 211 -11.08 0.54 -31.44
N GLN A 212 -12.30 0.81 -31.94
CA GLN A 212 -13.41 -0.14 -31.83
C GLN A 212 -13.05 -1.52 -32.46
N SER A 213 -12.34 -1.52 -33.57
CA SER A 213 -11.88 -2.76 -34.23
C SER A 213 -10.92 -3.57 -33.35
N SER A 214 -10.11 -2.91 -32.52
CA SER A 214 -9.22 -3.56 -31.55
C SER A 214 -10.01 -4.13 -30.40
N ILE A 215 -11.00 -3.41 -29.90
CA ILE A 215 -11.91 -3.91 -28.84
C ILE A 215 -12.63 -5.17 -29.35
N ASP A 216 -13.20 -5.13 -30.56
CA ASP A 216 -13.89 -6.25 -31.17
C ASP A 216 -12.96 -7.48 -31.34
N ALA A 217 -11.71 -7.27 -31.74
CA ALA A 217 -10.71 -8.34 -31.86
C ALA A 217 -10.38 -8.99 -30.51
N ALA A 218 -10.45 -8.24 -29.40
CA ALA A 218 -10.14 -8.72 -28.06
C ALA A 218 -11.30 -9.49 -27.39
N VAL A 219 -12.55 -9.38 -27.87
CA VAL A 219 -13.76 -9.93 -27.23
C VAL A 219 -13.61 -11.39 -26.83
N LYS A 220 -13.22 -12.27 -27.74
CA LYS A 220 -13.07 -13.71 -27.45
C LYS A 220 -12.02 -14.00 -26.36
N THR A 221 -10.94 -13.22 -26.38
CA THR A 221 -9.88 -13.35 -25.39
C THR A 221 -10.35 -12.85 -24.02
N LEU A 222 -11.15 -11.78 -24.01
CA LEU A 222 -11.76 -11.25 -22.79
C LEU A 222 -12.80 -12.21 -22.19
N ASP A 223 -13.61 -12.88 -23.01
CA ASP A 223 -14.56 -13.91 -22.54
C ASP A 223 -13.82 -15.07 -21.85
N ALA A 224 -12.74 -15.54 -22.46
CA ALA A 224 -11.90 -16.58 -21.86
C ALA A 224 -11.18 -16.09 -20.57
N TYR A 225 -10.74 -14.83 -20.55
CA TYR A 225 -10.17 -14.18 -19.39
C TYR A 225 -11.17 -14.13 -18.22
N GLU A 226 -12.41 -13.69 -18.49
CA GLU A 226 -13.46 -13.62 -17.47
C GLU A 226 -13.62 -14.96 -16.73
N LEU A 227 -13.72 -16.06 -17.46
CA LEU A 227 -13.91 -17.40 -16.88
C LEU A 227 -12.67 -17.86 -16.09
N SER A 228 -11.47 -17.63 -16.63
CA SER A 228 -10.22 -18.04 -16.00
C SER A 228 -9.96 -17.22 -14.73
N LEU A 229 -10.19 -15.90 -14.79
CA LEU A 229 -10.06 -15.01 -13.64
C LEU A 229 -11.06 -15.37 -12.56
N ASP A 230 -12.32 -15.59 -12.90
CA ASP A 230 -13.36 -15.98 -11.94
C ASP A 230 -12.99 -17.26 -11.20
N SER A 231 -12.53 -18.28 -11.93
CA SER A 231 -12.07 -19.54 -11.31
C SER A 231 -10.92 -19.32 -10.31
N ALA A 232 -9.94 -18.47 -10.67
CA ALA A 232 -8.81 -18.16 -9.80
C ALA A 232 -9.23 -17.33 -8.56
N LEU A 233 -10.15 -16.35 -8.75
CA LEU A 233 -10.71 -15.55 -7.65
C LEU A 233 -11.51 -16.41 -6.67
N VAL A 234 -12.38 -17.29 -7.18
CA VAL A 234 -13.14 -18.24 -6.32
C VAL A 234 -12.19 -19.11 -5.51
N ALA A 235 -11.19 -19.72 -6.17
CA ALA A 235 -10.23 -20.60 -5.48
C ALA A 235 -9.44 -19.84 -4.39
N ARG A 236 -9.06 -18.59 -4.65
CA ARG A 236 -8.37 -17.72 -3.70
C ARG A 236 -9.26 -17.34 -2.52
N ASP A 237 -10.44 -16.80 -2.81
CA ASP A 237 -11.31 -16.19 -1.81
C ASP A 237 -11.93 -17.25 -0.90
N ASP A 238 -12.35 -18.39 -1.46
CA ASP A 238 -12.86 -19.52 -0.70
C ASP A 238 -11.78 -20.10 0.24
N TYR A 239 -10.55 -20.28 -0.28
CA TYR A 239 -9.46 -20.78 0.55
C TYR A 239 -9.09 -19.80 1.67
N ILE A 240 -8.98 -18.50 1.38
CA ILE A 240 -8.68 -17.47 2.38
C ILE A 240 -9.75 -17.47 3.46
N SER A 241 -11.02 -17.40 3.08
CA SER A 241 -12.15 -17.40 4.02
C SER A 241 -12.17 -18.62 4.93
N GLN A 242 -11.97 -19.82 4.37
CA GLN A 242 -11.97 -21.07 5.14
C GLN A 242 -10.72 -21.29 5.99
N SER A 243 -9.59 -20.71 5.60
CA SER A 243 -8.30 -20.94 6.25
C SER A 243 -7.94 -19.91 7.32
N GLU A 244 -8.47 -18.69 7.27
CA GLU A 244 -8.17 -17.67 8.26
C GLU A 244 -8.53 -18.06 9.70
N PRO A 245 -9.70 -18.68 9.99
CA PRO A 245 -9.97 -19.21 11.30
C PRO A 245 -8.95 -20.25 11.75
N LYS A 246 -8.42 -21.05 10.82
CA LYS A 246 -7.41 -22.07 11.11
C LYS A 246 -6.05 -21.44 11.43
N VAL A 247 -5.65 -20.38 10.71
CA VAL A 247 -4.43 -19.61 11.02
C VAL A 247 -4.51 -19.07 12.44
N MET A 248 -5.61 -18.41 12.79
CA MET A 248 -5.78 -17.84 14.13
C MET A 248 -5.76 -18.92 15.22
N LYS A 249 -6.46 -20.03 15.00
CA LYS A 249 -6.44 -21.18 15.92
C LYS A 249 -5.04 -21.76 16.09
N SER A 250 -4.27 -21.87 15.00
CA SER A 250 -2.88 -22.34 15.03
C SER A 250 -1.99 -21.39 15.84
N ILE A 251 -2.15 -20.06 15.68
CA ILE A 251 -1.41 -19.06 16.44
C ILE A 251 -1.71 -19.18 17.94
N ILE A 252 -2.99 -19.21 18.32
CA ILE A 252 -3.41 -19.31 19.72
C ILE A 252 -2.91 -20.62 20.34
N GLY A 253 -2.93 -21.72 19.57
CA GLY A 253 -2.44 -23.04 19.96
C GLY A 253 -0.92 -23.22 19.92
N GLY A 254 -0.16 -22.24 19.39
CA GLY A 254 1.29 -22.34 19.23
C GLY A 254 1.74 -23.23 18.06
N ASP A 255 0.86 -23.60 17.14
CA ASP A 255 1.17 -24.37 15.92
C ASP A 255 1.61 -23.42 14.79
N THR A 256 2.78 -22.82 14.93
CA THR A 256 3.32 -21.89 13.95
C THR A 256 3.58 -22.56 12.59
N ALA A 257 3.93 -23.84 12.57
CA ALA A 257 4.20 -24.55 11.33
C ALA A 257 2.92 -24.74 10.49
N GLY A 258 1.81 -25.11 11.13
CA GLY A 258 0.50 -25.18 10.49
C GLY A 258 0.04 -23.84 9.93
N ALA A 259 0.19 -22.75 10.71
CA ALA A 259 -0.12 -21.41 10.27
C ALA A 259 0.72 -20.98 9.04
N LYS A 260 2.02 -21.26 9.02
CA LYS A 260 2.92 -20.97 7.88
C LYS A 260 2.48 -21.68 6.61
N GLY A 261 2.13 -22.97 6.69
CA GLY A 261 1.67 -23.74 5.53
C GLY A 261 0.37 -23.19 4.93
N ILE A 262 -0.53 -22.69 5.77
CA ILE A 262 -1.77 -22.04 5.31
C ILE A 262 -1.44 -20.73 4.58
N VAL A 263 -0.60 -19.87 5.16
CA VAL A 263 -0.20 -18.60 4.55
C VAL A 263 0.53 -18.82 3.22
N ASP A 264 1.41 -19.80 3.14
CA ASP A 264 2.08 -20.16 1.89
C ASP A 264 1.08 -20.52 0.79
N ARG A 265 0.07 -21.30 1.12
CA ARG A 265 -1.01 -21.64 0.18
C ARG A 265 -1.83 -20.42 -0.22
N GLN A 266 -2.12 -19.48 0.70
CA GLN A 266 -2.79 -18.23 0.36
C GLN A 266 -1.97 -17.41 -0.66
N ILE A 267 -0.66 -17.26 -0.45
CA ILE A 267 0.23 -16.56 -1.39
C ILE A 267 0.27 -17.27 -2.75
N THR A 268 0.29 -18.60 -2.76
CA THR A 268 0.23 -19.40 -4.01
C THR A 268 -1.03 -19.10 -4.81
N LEU A 269 -2.20 -19.03 -4.16
CA LEU A 269 -3.46 -18.74 -4.84
C LEU A 269 -3.55 -17.28 -5.34
N ARG A 270 -2.99 -16.33 -4.58
CA ARG A 270 -2.87 -14.94 -5.03
C ARG A 270 -1.95 -14.81 -6.24
N LYS A 271 -0.84 -15.56 -6.23
CA LYS A 271 0.03 -15.66 -7.41
C LYS A 271 -0.71 -16.22 -8.62
N ALA A 272 -1.58 -17.23 -8.44
CA ALA A 272 -2.37 -17.79 -9.54
C ALA A 272 -3.30 -16.72 -10.19
N VAL A 273 -3.93 -15.85 -9.39
CA VAL A 273 -4.73 -14.72 -9.93
C VAL A 273 -3.84 -13.78 -10.75
N ARG A 274 -2.68 -13.38 -10.23
CA ARG A 274 -1.71 -12.57 -10.97
C ARG A 274 -1.28 -13.23 -12.28
N ASP A 275 -0.98 -14.52 -12.24
CA ASP A 275 -0.51 -15.26 -13.40
C ASP A 275 -1.59 -15.34 -14.50
N VAL A 276 -2.88 -15.43 -14.13
CA VAL A 276 -4.00 -15.31 -15.08
C VAL A 276 -4.02 -13.92 -15.70
N ASN A 277 -3.91 -12.85 -14.94
CA ASN A 277 -3.85 -11.48 -15.47
C ASN A 277 -2.68 -11.30 -16.44
N ASP A 278 -1.49 -11.78 -16.10
CA ASP A 278 -0.30 -11.70 -16.96
C ASP A 278 -0.46 -12.53 -18.24
N GLN A 279 -1.00 -13.74 -18.16
CA GLN A 279 -1.26 -14.60 -19.30
C GLN A 279 -2.21 -13.94 -20.30
N TYR A 280 -3.33 -13.42 -19.81
CA TYR A 280 -4.32 -12.80 -20.68
C TYR A 280 -3.92 -11.41 -21.17
N ARG A 281 -3.10 -10.66 -20.41
CA ARG A 281 -2.45 -9.46 -20.94
C ARG A 281 -1.65 -9.76 -22.21
N VAL A 282 -0.83 -10.82 -22.19
CA VAL A 282 -0.05 -11.23 -23.36
C VAL A 282 -0.96 -11.73 -24.49
N ALA A 283 -2.01 -12.50 -24.18
CA ALA A 283 -2.96 -12.99 -25.17
C ALA A 283 -3.73 -11.85 -25.87
N ILE A 284 -4.15 -10.83 -25.10
CA ILE A 284 -4.81 -9.63 -25.66
C ILE A 284 -3.84 -8.87 -26.57
N MET A 285 -2.60 -8.64 -26.12
CA MET A 285 -1.57 -8.01 -26.95
C MET A 285 -1.38 -8.72 -28.29
N GLY A 286 -1.49 -10.04 -28.32
CA GLY A 286 -1.31 -10.86 -29.52
C GLY A 286 -2.43 -10.73 -30.56
N VAL A 287 -3.60 -10.22 -30.19
CA VAL A 287 -4.74 -10.01 -31.09
C VAL A 287 -4.93 -8.55 -31.50
N LEU A 288 -4.23 -7.62 -30.85
CA LEU A 288 -4.30 -6.18 -31.13
C LEU A 288 -3.29 -5.76 -32.20
N PRO A 289 -3.59 -4.73 -33.03
CA PRO A 289 -2.60 -4.05 -33.86
C PRO A 289 -1.45 -3.50 -33.01
N ALA A 290 -0.25 -3.38 -33.59
CA ALA A 290 0.96 -3.04 -32.87
C ALA A 290 0.86 -1.74 -32.02
N GLU A 291 0.23 -0.69 -32.54
CA GLU A 291 0.03 0.57 -31.81
C GLU A 291 -0.89 0.39 -30.60
N ASP A 292 -2.06 -0.21 -30.78
CA ASP A 292 -3.03 -0.44 -29.71
C ASP A 292 -2.52 -1.47 -28.69
N SER A 293 -1.76 -2.48 -29.14
CA SER A 293 -1.06 -3.42 -28.28
C SER A 293 -0.05 -2.70 -27.34
N ALA A 294 0.69 -1.73 -27.86
CA ALA A 294 1.63 -0.95 -27.08
C ALA A 294 0.91 -0.06 -26.04
N LYS A 295 -0.18 0.63 -26.42
CA LYS A 295 -1.02 1.43 -25.50
C LYS A 295 -1.60 0.56 -24.39
N PHE A 296 -2.23 -0.55 -24.74
CA PHE A 296 -2.81 -1.50 -23.80
C PHE A 296 -1.75 -2.05 -22.82
N ASN A 297 -0.60 -2.50 -23.34
CA ASN A 297 0.47 -3.05 -22.50
C ASN A 297 1.00 -2.02 -21.50
N LYS A 298 1.20 -0.77 -21.93
CA LYS A 298 1.62 0.33 -21.07
C LYS A 298 0.62 0.56 -19.94
N ALA A 299 -0.67 0.63 -20.26
CA ALA A 299 -1.74 0.81 -19.28
C ALA A 299 -1.84 -0.38 -18.31
N ALA A 300 -1.77 -1.61 -18.84
CA ALA A 300 -1.81 -2.83 -18.02
C ALA A 300 -0.64 -2.91 -17.03
N LEU A 301 0.58 -2.62 -17.48
CA LEU A 301 1.75 -2.60 -16.61
C LEU A 301 1.69 -1.46 -15.59
N ALA A 302 1.20 -0.28 -15.96
CA ALA A 302 0.99 0.83 -15.03
C ALA A 302 -0.05 0.49 -13.95
N SER A 303 -1.13 -0.19 -14.32
CA SER A 303 -2.13 -0.70 -13.36
C SER A 303 -1.55 -1.78 -12.43
N ALA A 304 -0.80 -2.74 -12.99
CA ALA A 304 -0.22 -3.86 -12.25
C ALA A 304 0.90 -3.44 -11.30
N PHE A 305 1.73 -2.51 -11.69
CA PHE A 305 2.97 -2.11 -10.99
C PHE A 305 3.02 -0.61 -10.72
N ARG A 306 1.99 -0.06 -10.08
CA ARG A 306 1.80 1.38 -9.84
C ARG A 306 3.03 2.09 -9.27
N ARG A 307 3.80 1.44 -8.38
CA ARG A 307 5.02 2.04 -7.79
C ARG A 307 6.16 2.16 -8.80
N ILE A 308 6.24 1.25 -9.78
CA ILE A 308 7.28 1.22 -10.81
C ILE A 308 6.96 2.24 -11.90
N PHE A 309 5.70 2.28 -12.35
CA PHE A 309 5.25 3.13 -13.46
C PHE A 309 4.69 4.48 -13.03
N ARG A 310 4.80 4.82 -11.73
CA ARG A 310 4.49 6.17 -11.28
C ARG A 310 5.40 7.17 -12.01
N GLU A 311 4.83 8.29 -12.44
CA GLU A 311 5.57 9.39 -13.02
C GLU A 311 6.71 9.82 -12.09
N THR A 312 7.91 9.90 -12.66
CA THR A 312 9.10 10.30 -11.90
C THR A 312 9.23 11.82 -11.96
N ARG A 313 9.84 12.41 -10.93
CA ARG A 313 10.16 13.84 -10.92
C ARG A 313 10.96 14.25 -12.15
N THR A 314 11.89 13.42 -12.61
CA THR A 314 12.70 13.67 -13.78
C THR A 314 11.84 13.69 -15.05
N SER A 315 10.86 12.79 -15.19
CA SER A 315 9.89 12.82 -16.30
C SER A 315 9.07 14.11 -16.28
N GLU A 316 8.55 14.50 -15.12
CA GLU A 316 7.79 15.72 -14.91
C GLU A 316 8.64 16.97 -15.23
N ALA A 317 9.91 16.96 -14.81
CA ALA A 317 10.84 18.06 -15.10
C ALA A 317 11.12 18.21 -16.61
N PHE A 318 11.30 17.11 -17.35
CA PHE A 318 11.43 17.16 -18.81
C PHE A 318 10.18 17.72 -19.48
N THR A 319 9.00 17.26 -19.08
CA THR A 319 7.72 17.76 -19.61
C THR A 319 7.60 19.26 -19.36
N LYS A 320 7.85 19.70 -18.13
CA LYS A 320 7.78 21.12 -17.75
C LYS A 320 8.77 21.98 -18.53
N ALA A 321 10.02 21.52 -18.67
CA ALA A 321 11.04 22.25 -19.43
C ALA A 321 10.65 22.43 -20.91
N LEU A 322 10.08 21.40 -21.54
CA LEU A 322 9.64 21.47 -22.94
C LEU A 322 8.38 22.34 -23.16
N GLU A 323 7.60 22.60 -22.12
CA GLU A 323 6.44 23.51 -22.14
C GLU A 323 6.83 24.99 -22.02
N MET A 324 8.07 25.31 -21.62
CA MET A 324 8.53 26.71 -21.47
C MET A 324 8.51 27.45 -22.82
N ALA A 325 7.87 28.61 -22.83
CA ALA A 325 7.69 29.40 -24.05
C ALA A 325 8.98 30.07 -24.52
N ASP A 326 9.88 30.41 -23.59
CA ASP A 326 11.14 31.12 -23.81
C ASP A 326 12.36 30.20 -24.04
N LEU A 327 12.09 28.88 -24.20
CA LEU A 327 13.14 27.89 -24.49
C LEU A 327 13.70 28.09 -25.91
N SER A 328 15.02 28.22 -26.04
CA SER A 328 15.65 28.34 -27.35
C SER A 328 15.45 27.07 -28.21
N PRO A 329 15.43 27.17 -29.55
CA PRO A 329 15.30 26.00 -30.41
C PRO A 329 16.39 24.94 -30.18
N GLU A 330 17.62 25.39 -29.92
CA GLU A 330 18.77 24.55 -29.64
C GLU A 330 18.59 23.81 -28.31
N ALA A 331 18.20 24.53 -27.24
CA ALA A 331 17.91 23.92 -25.94
C ALA A 331 16.74 22.91 -26.02
N ARG A 332 15.68 23.27 -26.75
CA ARG A 332 14.54 22.38 -26.98
C ARG A 332 14.96 21.06 -27.66
N THR A 333 15.82 21.15 -28.68
CA THR A 333 16.35 19.97 -29.38
C THR A 333 17.20 19.10 -28.44
N ALA A 334 18.09 19.73 -27.66
CA ALA A 334 18.96 19.04 -26.72
C ALA A 334 18.14 18.36 -25.59
N ILE A 335 17.15 19.08 -25.03
CA ILE A 335 16.27 18.55 -23.98
C ILE A 335 15.41 17.38 -24.50
N SER A 336 14.88 17.48 -25.75
CA SER A 336 14.12 16.39 -26.36
C SER A 336 14.98 15.13 -26.55
N ALA A 337 16.24 15.29 -26.96
CA ALA A 337 17.18 14.18 -27.08
C ALA A 337 17.51 13.54 -25.72
N LEU A 338 17.71 14.36 -24.68
CA LEU A 338 17.92 13.88 -23.30
C LEU A 338 16.69 13.14 -22.77
N GLN A 339 15.47 13.67 -23.01
CA GLN A 339 14.22 13.04 -22.63
C GLN A 339 14.07 11.66 -23.29
N GLY A 340 14.41 11.55 -24.58
CA GLY A 340 14.37 10.28 -25.31
C GLY A 340 15.34 9.25 -24.71
N SER A 341 16.57 9.66 -24.38
CA SER A 341 17.59 8.81 -23.75
C SER A 341 17.16 8.38 -22.35
N TYR A 342 16.66 9.32 -21.54
CA TYR A 342 16.11 9.03 -20.22
C TYR A 342 14.95 8.05 -20.28
N GLY A 343 14.01 8.25 -21.22
CA GLY A 343 12.86 7.38 -21.40
C GLY A 343 13.24 5.93 -21.73
N ALA A 344 14.26 5.76 -22.59
CA ALA A 344 14.77 4.42 -22.92
C ALA A 344 15.43 3.72 -21.72
N GLU A 345 16.26 4.45 -20.96
CA GLU A 345 16.92 3.92 -19.77
C GLU A 345 15.93 3.62 -18.66
N LEU A 346 14.94 4.50 -18.43
CA LEU A 346 13.84 4.30 -17.49
C LEU A 346 13.02 3.05 -17.84
N ALA A 347 12.75 2.81 -19.12
CA ALA A 347 12.03 1.62 -19.58
C ALA A 347 12.79 0.33 -19.21
N ASN A 348 14.11 0.30 -19.40
CA ASN A 348 14.96 -0.83 -19.00
C ASN A 348 14.94 -1.07 -17.48
N PHE A 349 15.03 -0.02 -16.67
CA PHE A 349 14.91 -0.15 -15.22
C PHE A 349 13.52 -0.64 -14.80
N ASN A 350 12.46 -0.12 -15.42
CA ASN A 350 11.10 -0.55 -15.11
C ASN A 350 10.88 -2.02 -15.46
N GLU A 351 11.38 -2.51 -16.59
CA GLU A 351 11.30 -3.92 -16.97
C GLU A 351 12.06 -4.81 -15.96
N ARG A 352 13.29 -4.42 -15.59
CA ARG A 352 14.09 -5.12 -14.58
C ARG A 352 13.35 -5.16 -13.23
N LEU A 353 12.75 -4.05 -12.80
CA LEU A 353 11.95 -3.96 -11.57
C LEU A 353 10.70 -4.83 -11.62
N VAL A 354 9.97 -4.86 -12.74
CA VAL A 354 8.80 -5.74 -12.91
C VAL A 354 9.20 -7.20 -12.74
N ASN A 355 10.29 -7.63 -13.40
CA ASN A 355 10.76 -9.01 -13.33
C ASN A 355 11.21 -9.38 -11.91
N LEU A 356 11.95 -8.50 -11.22
CA LEU A 356 12.34 -8.71 -9.83
C LEU A 356 11.13 -8.74 -8.89
N THR A 357 10.17 -7.82 -9.05
CA THR A 357 8.96 -7.78 -8.22
C THR A 357 8.15 -9.07 -8.37
N ARG A 358 7.96 -9.55 -9.60
CA ARG A 358 7.27 -10.83 -9.83
C ARG A 358 7.93 -12.01 -9.15
N LYS A 359 9.26 -12.02 -9.12
CA LYS A 359 10.05 -13.11 -8.53
C LYS A 359 10.08 -13.03 -7.00
N GLU A 360 10.39 -11.86 -6.46
CA GLU A 360 10.75 -11.70 -5.04
C GLU A 360 9.54 -11.34 -4.15
N GLU A 361 8.54 -10.60 -4.68
CA GLU A 361 7.42 -10.11 -3.87
C GLU A 361 6.63 -11.23 -3.17
N PRO A 362 6.29 -12.38 -3.82
CA PRO A 362 5.58 -13.46 -3.14
C PRO A 362 6.35 -13.99 -1.92
N GLN A 363 7.66 -14.14 -2.05
CA GLN A 363 8.52 -14.60 -0.96
C GLN A 363 8.62 -13.54 0.14
N GLN A 364 8.77 -12.26 -0.22
CA GLN A 364 8.77 -11.15 0.75
C GLN A 364 7.47 -11.09 1.55
N ARG A 365 6.31 -11.27 0.89
CA ARG A 365 5.00 -11.32 1.57
C ARG A 365 4.85 -12.52 2.49
N LEU A 366 5.37 -13.66 2.08
CA LEU A 366 5.41 -14.85 2.93
C LEU A 366 6.26 -14.60 4.18
N GLU A 367 7.45 -14.05 4.03
CA GLU A 367 8.33 -13.72 5.15
C GLU A 367 7.74 -12.65 6.09
N GLU A 368 7.10 -11.61 5.54
CA GLU A 368 6.38 -10.61 6.35
C GLU A 368 5.28 -11.27 7.19
N SER A 369 4.50 -12.17 6.57
CA SER A 369 3.46 -12.91 7.27
C SER A 369 4.02 -13.84 8.33
N GLN A 370 5.12 -14.54 8.04
CA GLN A 370 5.79 -15.42 9.00
C GLN A 370 6.37 -14.65 10.19
N ARG A 371 6.92 -13.45 9.96
CA ARG A 371 7.38 -12.57 11.05
C ARG A 371 6.20 -12.13 11.92
N LEU A 372 5.08 -11.75 11.31
CA LEU A 372 3.88 -11.42 12.07
C LEU A 372 3.42 -12.60 12.92
N LEU A 373 3.38 -13.80 12.35
CA LEU A 373 3.03 -15.02 13.08
C LEU A 373 3.98 -15.25 14.26
N SER A 374 5.30 -15.08 14.09
CA SER A 374 6.27 -15.27 15.16
C SER A 374 6.19 -14.21 16.28
N VAL A 375 5.67 -13.02 15.98
CA VAL A 375 5.37 -12.03 17.02
C VAL A 375 4.08 -12.37 17.75
N LEU A 376 3.07 -12.85 17.03
CA LEU A 376 1.77 -13.20 17.61
C LEU A 376 1.84 -14.47 18.50
N ASP A 377 2.64 -15.45 18.14
CA ASP A 377 2.86 -16.65 18.96
C ASP A 377 3.86 -16.43 20.11
N GLY A 378 4.47 -15.24 20.19
CA GLY A 378 5.43 -14.87 21.24
C GLY A 378 6.84 -15.45 21.04
N SER A 379 7.17 -15.98 19.85
CA SER A 379 8.53 -16.47 19.53
C SER A 379 9.48 -15.36 19.06
N SER A 380 8.95 -14.19 18.71
CA SER A 380 9.73 -13.02 18.32
C SER A 380 9.21 -11.75 19.00
N SER A 381 10.12 -10.84 19.31
CA SER A 381 9.75 -9.54 19.91
C SER A 381 8.96 -8.68 18.93
N PRO A 382 7.89 -7.97 19.38
CA PRO A 382 7.21 -6.95 18.60
C PRO A 382 8.16 -5.89 18.03
N MET A 383 9.27 -5.63 18.71
CA MET A 383 10.33 -4.71 18.29
C MET A 383 10.97 -5.12 16.95
N SER A 384 11.02 -6.42 16.64
CA SER A 384 11.51 -6.93 15.36
C SER A 384 10.69 -6.46 14.15
N MET A 385 9.42 -6.07 14.37
CA MET A 385 8.55 -5.49 13.34
C MET A 385 8.83 -4.00 13.09
N PHE A 386 9.28 -3.27 14.14
CA PHE A 386 9.51 -1.82 14.05
C PHE A 386 10.93 -1.47 13.60
N GLY A 387 11.92 -2.34 13.86
CA GLY A 387 13.33 -2.07 13.60
C GLY A 387 13.66 -1.77 12.13
N ARG A 388 12.96 -2.39 11.20
CA ARG A 388 13.19 -2.22 9.75
C ARG A 388 12.58 -0.93 9.17
N GLY A 389 11.52 -0.41 9.78
CA GLY A 389 10.83 0.79 9.29
C GLY A 389 11.34 2.10 9.90
N MET A 390 11.93 2.04 11.08
CA MET A 390 12.24 3.22 11.88
C MET A 390 13.71 3.66 11.75
N MET A 391 14.60 2.79 11.28
CA MET A 391 16.03 3.05 11.16
C MET A 391 16.49 3.45 9.75
N GLY A 392 15.57 3.81 8.85
CA GLY A 392 15.91 4.56 7.62
C GLY A 392 16.93 3.93 6.68
N GLY A 393 17.19 2.63 6.77
CA GLY A 393 18.14 1.97 5.94
C GLY A 393 17.64 0.60 5.46
N GLY A 394 17.63 0.36 4.17
CA GLY A 394 17.28 -0.89 3.52
C GLY A 394 18.26 -2.02 3.84
N GLY A 395 18.39 -2.41 5.09
CA GLY A 395 19.29 -3.46 5.49
C GLY A 395 18.82 -4.18 6.74
N GLY A 396 18.07 -5.22 6.59
CA GLY A 396 17.69 -6.04 7.73
C GLY A 396 17.52 -7.49 7.32
N SER A 397 18.55 -8.23 7.25
CA SER A 397 18.77 -9.68 7.26
C SER A 397 19.97 -10.10 6.43
N GLY A 398 21.03 -9.27 6.29
CA GLY A 398 22.25 -9.74 5.58
C GLY A 398 22.08 -10.07 4.08
N ALA A 399 20.85 -10.12 3.56
CA ALA A 399 20.57 -10.24 2.14
C ALA A 399 20.17 -8.86 1.60
N GLU A 400 20.87 -8.38 0.59
CA GLU A 400 20.50 -7.18 -0.16
C GLU A 400 19.07 -7.34 -0.66
N ASP A 401 18.22 -6.29 -0.48
CA ASP A 401 16.90 -6.23 -1.13
C ASP A 401 17.09 -5.91 -2.62
N PRO A 402 16.99 -6.89 -3.53
CA PRO A 402 17.33 -6.66 -4.93
C PRO A 402 16.39 -5.67 -5.60
N ILE A 403 15.16 -5.51 -5.10
CA ILE A 403 14.21 -4.50 -5.60
C ILE A 403 14.67 -3.11 -5.13
N GLY A 404 15.07 -2.99 -3.86
CA GLY A 404 15.59 -1.74 -3.30
C GLY A 404 16.81 -1.25 -4.04
N VAL A 405 17.78 -2.13 -4.28
CA VAL A 405 19.02 -1.79 -5.03
C VAL A 405 18.70 -1.22 -6.41
N VAL A 406 17.83 -1.88 -7.18
CA VAL A 406 17.47 -1.39 -8.52
C VAL A 406 16.64 -0.12 -8.48
N MET A 407 15.83 0.08 -7.44
CA MET A 407 15.11 1.35 -7.22
C MET A 407 16.08 2.51 -6.94
N ASP A 408 17.13 2.27 -6.16
CA ASP A 408 18.16 3.26 -5.86
C ASP A 408 18.98 3.59 -7.13
N GLU A 409 19.43 2.57 -7.88
CA GLU A 409 20.10 2.75 -9.19
C GLU A 409 19.24 3.60 -10.14
N ARG A 410 17.91 3.35 -10.19
CA ARG A 410 16.99 4.15 -10.99
C ARG A 410 16.88 5.59 -10.49
N GLY A 411 16.91 5.80 -9.18
CA GLY A 411 16.92 7.13 -8.57
C GLY A 411 18.17 7.92 -8.92
N GLU A 412 19.35 7.29 -8.85
CA GLU A 412 20.63 7.88 -9.24
C GLU A 412 20.66 8.27 -10.73
N MET A 413 20.17 7.37 -11.60
CA MET A 413 19.99 7.66 -13.02
C MET A 413 19.09 8.89 -13.22
N GLY A 414 17.94 8.95 -12.52
CA GLY A 414 17.04 10.10 -12.59
C GLY A 414 17.71 11.41 -12.17
N THR A 415 18.50 11.39 -11.08
CA THR A 415 19.26 12.55 -10.61
C THR A 415 20.28 13.02 -11.66
N LYS A 416 21.03 12.10 -12.26
CA LYS A 416 21.99 12.41 -13.32
C LYS A 416 21.32 13.12 -14.51
N TYR A 417 20.17 12.62 -14.97
CA TYR A 417 19.46 13.25 -16.09
C TYR A 417 18.84 14.60 -15.71
N LEU A 418 18.41 14.77 -14.47
CA LEU A 418 17.92 16.05 -13.96
C LEU A 418 19.03 17.12 -13.92
N GLU A 419 20.25 16.74 -13.56
CA GLU A 419 21.43 17.62 -13.61
C GLU A 419 21.77 18.01 -15.06
N GLN A 420 21.74 17.06 -15.98
CA GLN A 420 21.96 17.33 -17.41
C GLN A 420 20.87 18.26 -17.98
N LEU A 421 19.60 18.07 -17.61
CA LEU A 421 18.50 18.96 -17.97
C LEU A 421 18.76 20.39 -17.46
N ARG A 422 19.11 20.54 -16.18
CA ARG A 422 19.45 21.85 -15.59
C ARG A 422 20.55 22.55 -16.32
N GLY A 423 21.57 21.82 -16.79
CA GLY A 423 22.65 22.38 -17.61
C GLY A 423 22.23 22.95 -18.97
N GLN A 424 20.99 22.65 -19.44
CA GLN A 424 20.42 23.20 -20.68
C GLN A 424 19.50 24.41 -20.44
N LEU A 425 19.28 24.81 -19.19
CA LEU A 425 18.32 25.83 -18.78
C LEU A 425 19.04 27.03 -18.12
N THR A 426 18.48 28.21 -18.26
CA THR A 426 18.94 29.40 -17.50
C THR A 426 18.60 29.25 -16.02
N PRO A 427 19.25 30.02 -15.12
CA PRO A 427 18.92 29.99 -13.69
C PRO A 427 17.43 30.24 -13.41
N GLU A 428 16.81 31.17 -14.15
CA GLU A 428 15.39 31.51 -14.02
C GLU A 428 14.51 30.33 -14.44
N GLN A 429 14.83 29.67 -15.56
CA GLN A 429 14.10 28.48 -16.03
C GLN A 429 14.26 27.26 -15.09
N GLN A 430 15.42 27.15 -14.41
CA GLN A 430 15.64 26.10 -13.43
C GLN A 430 14.73 26.24 -12.19
N GLU A 431 14.36 27.47 -11.80
CA GLU A 431 13.43 27.73 -10.69
C GLU A 431 12.01 27.29 -11.02
N GLU A 432 11.61 27.24 -12.30
CA GLU A 432 10.31 26.78 -12.75
C GLU A 432 10.16 25.26 -12.72
N LEU A 433 11.27 24.52 -12.63
CA LEU A 433 11.22 23.06 -12.54
C LEU A 433 10.55 22.59 -11.24
N PRO A 434 9.91 21.43 -11.24
CA PRO A 434 9.29 20.87 -10.05
C PRO A 434 10.26 20.84 -8.87
N GLN A 435 9.99 21.66 -7.85
CA GLN A 435 10.73 21.68 -6.60
C GLN A 435 10.24 20.54 -5.73
N GLY A 436 11.05 19.51 -5.49
CA GLY A 436 10.66 18.39 -4.65
C GLY A 436 11.83 17.47 -4.38
N ARG A 437 11.83 16.82 -3.24
CA ARG A 437 12.77 15.74 -2.94
C ARG A 437 12.41 14.52 -3.77
N ASP A 438 13.36 13.98 -4.53
CA ASP A 438 13.23 12.65 -5.09
C ASP A 438 12.86 11.68 -3.96
N GLY A 439 11.84 10.85 -4.22
CA GLY A 439 11.19 10.00 -3.22
C GLY A 439 12.04 8.85 -2.65
N GLY A 440 13.34 8.98 -2.62
CA GLY A 440 14.21 8.23 -1.74
C GLY A 440 13.98 8.77 -0.32
N ARG A 441 13.54 7.92 0.59
CA ARG A 441 13.52 8.19 2.02
C ARG A 441 14.95 8.34 2.55
N ASN A 442 15.69 9.32 2.02
CA ASN A 442 16.92 9.75 2.64
C ASN A 442 16.56 10.62 3.86
N PHE A 443 16.09 9.98 4.93
CA PHE A 443 16.09 10.59 6.26
C PHE A 443 17.51 11.02 6.66
N GLY A 444 18.53 10.53 5.92
CA GLY A 444 19.92 10.86 6.11
C GLY A 444 20.24 12.36 5.96
N ASN A 445 19.63 13.06 5.00
CA ASN A 445 19.91 14.48 4.73
C ASN A 445 18.86 15.46 5.25
N PHE A 446 17.84 15.00 6.00
CA PHE A 446 16.91 15.94 6.61
C PHE A 446 17.61 16.72 7.73
N GLY A 447 17.67 18.03 7.56
CA GLY A 447 18.28 18.93 8.56
C GLY A 447 19.73 19.33 8.23
N THR A 448 20.30 18.95 7.07
CA THR A 448 21.55 19.51 6.55
C THR A 448 21.28 20.42 5.36
N GLY A 449 22.16 21.40 5.10
CA GLY A 449 22.06 22.38 4.03
C GLY A 449 21.81 23.81 4.54
N LYS A 450 21.57 24.76 3.63
CA LYS A 450 21.39 26.15 4.00
C LYS A 450 20.19 26.36 4.92
N ILE A 451 20.36 27.14 5.97
CA ILE A 451 19.31 27.43 6.94
C ILE A 451 18.07 28.04 6.25
N SER A 452 18.28 28.88 5.24
CA SER A 452 17.21 29.50 4.47
C SER A 452 16.36 28.50 3.66
N GLU A 453 16.91 27.32 3.34
CA GLU A 453 16.25 26.27 2.56
C GLU A 453 15.53 25.25 3.44
N LEU A 454 15.76 25.27 4.76
CA LEU A 454 15.03 24.43 5.70
C LEU A 454 13.58 24.90 5.86
N PRO A 455 12.64 23.98 6.15
CA PRO A 455 11.27 24.36 6.44
C PRO A 455 11.22 25.41 7.56
N GLN A 456 10.41 26.45 7.40
CA GLN A 456 10.37 27.65 8.26
C GLN A 456 10.32 27.32 9.77
N GLN A 457 9.65 26.23 10.14
CA GLN A 457 9.56 25.74 11.51
C GLN A 457 10.90 25.27 12.12
N PHE A 458 11.91 24.98 11.29
CA PHE A 458 13.23 24.53 11.72
C PHE A 458 14.30 25.63 11.60
N GLN A 459 14.03 26.73 10.91
CA GLN A 459 15.03 27.77 10.65
C GLN A 459 15.56 28.44 11.93
N GLU A 460 14.70 28.66 12.93
CA GLU A 460 15.13 29.25 14.21
C GLU A 460 15.97 28.26 15.02
N ALA A 461 15.58 26.98 15.04
CA ALA A 461 16.37 25.93 15.67
C ALA A 461 17.73 25.73 14.95
N ALA A 462 17.72 25.85 13.61
CA ALA A 462 18.92 25.75 12.80
C ALA A 462 19.92 26.88 13.06
N LYS A 463 19.46 28.11 13.25
CA LYS A 463 20.33 29.24 13.65
C LYS A 463 21.02 29.03 14.99
N VAL A 464 20.38 28.27 15.91
CA VAL A 464 20.97 27.91 17.20
C VAL A 464 21.95 26.75 17.05
N ALA A 465 21.67 25.83 16.12
CA ALA A 465 22.47 24.63 15.88
C ALA A 465 23.73 24.92 15.02
N ASP A 466 23.70 25.97 14.20
CA ASP A 466 24.81 26.46 13.38
C ASP A 466 25.91 27.04 14.30
N LYS A 467 26.85 26.19 14.71
CA LYS A 467 27.94 26.55 15.63
C LYS A 467 29.04 27.33 14.95
N ASN A 468 29.31 27.04 13.69
CA ASN A 468 30.34 27.68 12.90
C ASN A 468 29.87 29.00 12.23
N LYS A 469 28.54 29.25 12.25
CA LYS A 469 27.87 30.48 11.71
C LYS A 469 28.10 30.70 10.22
N ASP A 470 28.20 29.61 9.45
CA ASP A 470 28.36 29.68 8.00
C ASP A 470 27.02 29.75 7.24
N GLY A 471 25.89 29.70 7.97
CA GLY A 471 24.53 29.75 7.42
C GLY A 471 24.06 28.43 6.82
N THR A 472 24.81 27.35 7.05
CA THR A 472 24.49 25.99 6.65
C THR A 472 24.51 25.07 7.87
N ILE A 473 23.69 24.03 7.86
CA ILE A 473 23.75 22.95 8.85
C ILE A 473 24.49 21.78 8.20
N ASP A 474 25.66 21.47 8.72
CA ASP A 474 26.41 20.29 8.33
C ASP A 474 25.99 19.04 9.15
N GLU A 475 26.60 17.89 8.84
CA GLU A 475 26.25 16.63 9.47
C GLU A 475 26.61 16.61 10.98
N SER A 476 27.62 17.35 11.39
CA SER A 476 28.04 17.47 12.80
C SER A 476 27.09 18.34 13.63
N GLU A 477 26.42 19.31 12.99
CA GLU A 477 25.48 20.27 13.59
C GLU A 477 24.04 19.77 13.57
N ARG A 478 23.76 18.80 12.69
CA ARG A 478 22.44 18.21 12.52
C ARG A 478 21.84 17.66 13.83
N GLY A 479 22.68 17.04 14.67
CA GLY A 479 22.25 16.56 15.99
C GLY A 479 21.74 17.70 16.88
N ALA A 480 22.48 18.82 16.89
CA ALA A 480 22.11 20.02 17.63
C ALA A 480 20.82 20.67 17.08
N LEU A 481 20.57 20.61 15.78
CA LEU A 481 19.32 21.07 15.17
C LEU A 481 18.10 20.31 15.70
N PHE A 482 18.18 19.00 15.75
CA PHE A 482 17.06 18.18 16.26
C PHE A 482 16.85 18.39 17.76
N GLU A 483 17.90 18.60 18.53
CA GLU A 483 17.83 18.91 19.95
C GLU A 483 17.19 20.29 20.20
N ALA A 484 17.59 21.30 19.45
CA ALA A 484 17.02 22.64 19.51
C ALA A 484 15.55 22.68 19.03
N ALA A 485 15.20 21.91 18.00
CA ALA A 485 13.84 21.81 17.48
C ALA A 485 12.92 21.00 18.41
N GLY A 486 13.44 19.99 19.11
CA GLY A 486 12.70 19.15 20.06
C GLY A 486 12.46 19.81 21.41
N GLY A 487 13.33 20.74 21.82
CA GLY A 487 13.22 21.46 23.09
C GLY A 487 12.10 22.52 23.13
N GLN A 488 11.64 23.01 22.00
CA GLN A 488 10.63 24.08 21.91
C GLN A 488 9.18 23.59 21.70
N ARG A 489 8.96 22.28 21.49
CA ARG A 489 7.61 21.69 21.31
C ARG A 489 7.44 20.38 22.05
N GLY A 490 7.21 20.49 23.34
CA GLY A 490 6.41 19.49 24.07
C GLY A 490 4.95 19.57 23.59
N GLY A 491 4.59 19.00 22.45
CA GLY A 491 3.21 18.98 21.99
C GLY A 491 3.08 18.78 20.48
N GLY A 492 2.72 17.57 20.04
CA GLY A 492 1.85 17.43 18.88
C GLY A 492 2.42 16.90 17.57
N PHE A 493 2.85 15.64 17.53
CA PHE A 493 2.59 14.76 16.39
C PHE A 493 1.75 13.58 16.90
N GLY A 494 0.46 13.80 16.99
CA GLY A 494 -0.49 12.76 17.42
C GLY A 494 -1.89 13.36 17.56
N GLY A 495 -2.79 13.04 16.66
CA GLY A 495 -4.21 12.97 16.92
C GLY A 495 -4.95 14.31 17.02
N ARG A 496 -5.45 14.79 15.92
CA ARG A 496 -6.61 15.66 15.90
C ARG A 496 -7.85 14.78 16.14
N GLY A 497 -8.11 14.47 17.41
CA GLY A 497 -9.40 14.04 17.89
C GLY A 497 -10.23 15.28 18.08
N GLY A 498 -11.32 15.39 17.30
CA GLY A 498 -12.27 16.47 17.38
C GLY A 498 -13.18 16.30 18.59
N ASP A 499 -13.24 17.32 19.43
CA ASP A 499 -14.43 17.61 20.19
C ASP A 499 -15.10 18.80 19.53
N GLY A 500 -16.25 18.50 18.91
CA GLY A 500 -17.09 19.46 18.27
C GLY A 500 -18.08 20.06 19.22
N GLN A 501 -18.27 21.35 19.12
CA GLN A 501 -19.58 21.96 19.39
C GLN A 501 -19.76 23.20 18.53
N GLY A 502 -20.80 23.14 17.69
CA GLY A 502 -21.70 24.25 17.44
C GLY A 502 -21.33 25.24 16.35
N GLY A 503 -22.19 25.33 15.34
CA GLY A 503 -22.54 26.61 14.72
C GLY A 503 -22.27 26.74 13.22
N GLY A 504 -23.25 26.43 12.44
CA GLY A 504 -23.87 27.21 11.38
C GLY A 504 -23.08 27.73 10.19
N ALA A 505 -23.64 27.39 9.05
CA ALA A 505 -23.86 28.19 7.83
C ALA A 505 -22.79 28.15 6.71
N ALA A 506 -23.28 27.63 5.60
CA ALA A 506 -23.16 28.12 4.22
C ALA A 506 -21.89 27.85 3.41
N GLY A 507 -22.05 27.01 2.38
CA GLY A 507 -21.75 27.36 1.00
C GLY A 507 -20.36 27.06 0.48
N GLY A 508 -20.27 26.11 -0.42
CA GLY A 508 -19.12 25.98 -1.28
C GLY A 508 -18.95 24.58 -1.85
N GLY A 509 -19.84 24.18 -2.75
CA GLY A 509 -19.70 22.95 -3.50
C GLY A 509 -18.52 23.01 -4.45
N SER A 510 -17.57 22.12 -4.29
CA SER A 510 -16.61 21.79 -5.33
C SER A 510 -16.95 20.41 -5.87
N GLN A 511 -17.68 20.40 -6.97
CA GLN A 511 -17.94 19.20 -7.78
C GLN A 511 -16.60 18.74 -8.38
N ARG A 512 -16.04 17.68 -7.84
CA ARG A 512 -15.14 16.83 -8.62
C ARG A 512 -16.04 15.86 -9.38
N GLY A 513 -16.15 16.10 -10.69
CA GLY A 513 -16.79 15.20 -11.62
C GLY A 513 -16.11 13.85 -11.61
N GLY A 514 -16.78 12.84 -11.06
CA GLY A 514 -16.50 11.46 -11.38
C GLY A 514 -17.02 11.22 -12.79
N GLN A 515 -16.13 11.04 -13.75
CA GLN A 515 -16.50 10.50 -15.05
C GLN A 515 -16.93 9.05 -14.82
N ASN A 516 -18.22 8.81 -14.97
CA ASN A 516 -18.79 7.47 -15.16
C ASN A 516 -18.29 6.96 -16.50
N SER A 517 -17.31 6.06 -16.47
CA SER A 517 -17.00 5.23 -17.63
C SER A 517 -18.10 4.17 -17.74
N THR A 518 -19.00 4.38 -18.68
CA THR A 518 -20.00 3.41 -19.10
C THR A 518 -19.28 2.27 -19.84
N PRO A 519 -19.42 0.99 -19.44
CA PRO A 519 -18.84 -0.11 -20.19
C PRO A 519 -19.46 -0.18 -21.59
N PRO A 520 -18.72 -0.61 -22.62
CA PRO A 520 -19.25 -0.72 -23.97
C PRO A 520 -20.42 -1.69 -24.01
N GLN A 521 -21.53 -1.25 -24.62
CA GLN A 521 -22.72 -2.07 -24.86
C GLN A 521 -22.34 -3.26 -25.75
N ARG A 522 -22.45 -4.47 -25.22
CA ARG A 522 -22.43 -5.69 -26.00
C ARG A 522 -23.83 -5.84 -26.65
N THR A 523 -23.94 -5.55 -27.93
CA THR A 523 -25.08 -5.99 -28.73
C THR A 523 -24.96 -7.50 -29.00
N PRO A 524 -26.07 -8.24 -29.00
CA PRO A 524 -26.10 -9.71 -29.07
C PRO A 524 -25.53 -10.27 -30.37
#